data_4a25790c975e0d654cb6d1ba954d7615
#
_entry.id   4a25790c975e0d654cb6d1ba954d7615
#
_cell.length_a   1.000
_cell.length_b   1.000
_cell.length_c   1.000
_cell.angle_alpha   90.00
_cell.angle_beta   90.00
_cell.angle_gamma   90.00
#
_symmetry.space_group_name_H-M   'P 1'
#
loop_
_entity.id
_entity.type
_entity.pdbx_description
1 polymer ?
#
loop_
_entity_poly.entity_id
_entity_poly.type
_entity_poly.pdbx_seq_one_letter_code
_entity_poly.pdbx_strand_id
1 'polypeptide(L)'
;MHAALRSFALALCLAAVSLLCSCTGEGDGSFQGYVEGDYVYLASARAGRLERLFAAKGKTCAAGELLAELEAEPERQVLEAAEERLAQAEASLADMQTGRRPEEIAMAEAQLRRARAEAENCRLQLVRNERLHAERALSRKDLDQTRADARASEARVAELERQIDVWSLPERKKRIEAQEAAVREARASAARARWDLAQKRLEAPAAGLVYDTLFRQGEWVPQGSPVVQLLPPGGVKIRFFLPEREMAKVRPGAAVAVQADGLDASFRATVVYVAQEAEYTPPVIYSNETRAKLSFMAEARPSAEVAARLHPGQPVAVRLEP
;
A
#
# COMPACT_ATOMS: atom_id res chain seq x y z
N MET A 1 73.08 -47.14 43.31
CA MET A 1 72.75 -45.75 42.86
C MET A 1 71.98 -45.69 41.54
N HIS A 2 72.17 -46.65 40.61
CA HIS A 2 71.46 -46.63 39.29
C HIS A 2 70.00 -47.10 39.28
N ALA A 3 69.59 -47.94 40.27
CA ALA A 3 68.18 -48.41 40.30
C ALA A 3 67.20 -47.34 40.79
N ALA A 4 67.55 -46.49 41.76
CA ALA A 4 66.71 -45.41 42.28
C ALA A 4 66.45 -44.27 41.24
N LEU A 5 67.47 -44.02 40.40
CA LEU A 5 67.38 -42.99 39.37
C LEU A 5 66.39 -43.41 38.23
N ARG A 6 66.34 -44.73 37.90
CA ARG A 6 65.39 -45.27 36.91
C ARG A 6 63.92 -45.26 37.40
N SER A 7 63.72 -45.53 38.69
CA SER A 7 62.42 -45.50 39.31
C SER A 7 61.88 -44.06 39.40
N PHE A 8 62.74 -43.08 39.65
CA PHE A 8 62.32 -41.66 39.68
C PHE A 8 62.02 -41.10 38.29
N ALA A 9 62.78 -41.49 37.28
CA ALA A 9 62.54 -41.12 35.90
C ALA A 9 61.24 -41.73 35.37
N LEU A 10 60.90 -42.99 35.74
CA LEU A 10 59.65 -43.65 35.35
C LEU A 10 58.46 -43.01 36.05
N ALA A 11 58.55 -42.61 37.30
CA ALA A 11 57.53 -41.93 38.04
C ALA A 11 57.26 -40.51 37.49
N LEU A 12 58.31 -39.79 37.06
CA LEU A 12 58.19 -38.48 36.44
C LEU A 12 57.57 -38.55 35.04
N CYS A 13 57.88 -39.58 34.25
CA CYS A 13 57.20 -39.82 32.94
C CYS A 13 55.75 -40.19 33.12
N LEU A 14 55.40 -41.02 34.14
CA LEU A 14 54.00 -41.33 34.41
C LEU A 14 53.19 -40.09 34.87
N ALA A 15 53.78 -39.24 35.66
CA ALA A 15 53.21 -37.99 36.11
C ALA A 15 52.99 -36.97 34.91
N ALA A 16 53.96 -36.91 34.00
CA ALA A 16 53.88 -36.10 32.80
C ALA A 16 52.85 -36.60 31.83
N VAL A 17 52.62 -37.91 31.68
CA VAL A 17 51.57 -38.50 30.83
C VAL A 17 50.19 -38.29 31.44
N SER A 18 50.01 -38.28 32.75
CA SER A 18 48.77 -38.02 33.43
C SER A 18 48.38 -36.51 33.34
N LEU A 19 49.32 -35.57 33.25
CA LEU A 19 49.04 -34.16 33.01
C LEU A 19 48.68 -33.86 31.54
N LEU A 20 49.09 -34.68 30.58
CA LEU A 20 48.77 -34.54 29.19
C LEU A 20 47.37 -35.09 28.80
N CYS A 21 46.77 -35.95 29.63
CA CYS A 21 45.44 -36.50 29.43
C CYS A 21 44.27 -35.64 29.95
N SER A 22 44.55 -34.48 30.57
CA SER A 22 43.52 -33.62 31.16
C SER A 22 42.93 -32.57 30.24
N CYS A 23 43.20 -32.63 28.92
CA CYS A 23 42.64 -31.72 27.92
C CYS A 23 41.67 -32.37 26.93
N THR A 24 40.88 -33.37 27.38
CA THR A 24 39.64 -33.66 26.67
C THR A 24 38.57 -32.69 27.21
N GLY A 25 38.55 -31.48 26.67
CA GLY A 25 37.41 -30.61 26.85
C GLY A 25 36.18 -31.29 26.25
N GLU A 26 35.38 -31.96 27.08
CA GLU A 26 33.98 -32.24 26.76
C GLU A 26 33.38 -30.87 26.37
N GLY A 27 33.06 -30.72 25.13
CA GLY A 27 32.37 -29.52 24.65
C GLY A 27 31.18 -29.27 25.57
N ASP A 28 31.15 -28.10 26.20
CA ASP A 28 30.17 -27.66 27.23
C ASP A 28 28.71 -27.73 26.75
N GLY A 29 28.36 -28.58 25.78
CA GLY A 29 27.03 -28.78 25.24
C GLY A 29 26.39 -27.50 24.66
N SER A 30 27.21 -26.46 24.47
CA SER A 30 26.77 -25.18 23.94
C SER A 30 27.02 -25.09 22.43
N PHE A 31 26.04 -24.54 21.73
CA PHE A 31 26.08 -24.31 20.29
C PHE A 31 26.35 -22.83 20.03
N GLN A 32 27.26 -22.58 19.10
CA GLN A 32 27.60 -21.21 18.73
C GLN A 32 26.52 -20.61 17.82
N GLY A 33 26.23 -19.34 18.05
CA GLY A 33 25.24 -18.59 17.29
C GLY A 33 25.50 -17.09 17.35
N TYR A 34 24.62 -16.34 16.77
CA TYR A 34 24.65 -14.88 16.81
C TYR A 34 23.22 -14.31 16.78
N VAL A 35 23.11 -13.08 17.24
CA VAL A 35 21.86 -12.32 17.14
C VAL A 35 21.71 -11.80 15.72
N GLU A 36 20.59 -12.07 15.09
CA GLU A 36 20.22 -11.56 13.76
C GLU A 36 19.03 -10.63 13.85
N GLY A 37 19.02 -9.56 13.05
CA GLY A 37 17.90 -8.62 12.97
C GLY A 37 16.90 -9.01 11.88
N ASP A 38 15.60 -9.02 12.21
CA ASP A 38 14.50 -9.12 11.27
C ASP A 38 14.15 -7.69 10.80
N TYR A 39 14.79 -7.24 9.74
CA TYR A 39 14.68 -5.87 9.27
C TYR A 39 13.47 -5.66 8.36
N VAL A 40 12.90 -4.46 8.45
CA VAL A 40 11.92 -3.93 7.50
C VAL A 40 12.62 -2.95 6.58
N TYR A 41 12.53 -3.20 5.28
CA TYR A 41 13.14 -2.38 4.26
C TYR A 41 12.10 -1.43 3.65
N LEU A 42 12.31 -0.12 3.81
CA LEU A 42 11.46 0.90 3.24
C LEU A 42 11.95 1.26 1.84
N ALA A 43 11.11 0.99 0.86
CA ALA A 43 11.37 1.28 -0.55
C ALA A 43 10.20 2.04 -1.15
N SER A 44 10.48 2.92 -2.11
CA SER A 44 9.44 3.57 -2.90
C SER A 44 9.02 2.69 -4.09
N ALA A 45 7.72 2.65 -4.36
CA ALA A 45 7.18 2.04 -5.57
C ALA A 45 7.43 2.91 -6.83
N ARG A 46 8.05 4.09 -6.70
CA ARG A 46 8.42 5.00 -7.79
C ARG A 46 9.85 5.46 -7.65
N ALA A 47 10.58 5.50 -8.77
CA ALA A 47 11.94 6.02 -8.79
C ALA A 47 11.94 7.55 -8.66
N GLY A 48 13.05 8.10 -8.16
CA GLY A 48 13.24 9.55 -8.06
C GLY A 48 14.51 9.92 -7.33
N ARG A 49 14.90 11.19 -7.37
CA ARG A 49 16.03 11.69 -6.59
C ARG A 49 15.61 11.80 -5.13
N LEU A 50 16.45 11.36 -4.20
CA LEU A 50 16.23 11.56 -2.76
C LEU A 50 16.37 13.04 -2.42
N GLU A 51 15.26 13.73 -2.23
CA GLU A 51 15.23 15.18 -1.99
C GLU A 51 15.55 15.48 -0.53
N ARG A 52 14.93 14.73 0.40
CA ARG A 52 15.15 14.88 1.84
C ARG A 52 15.23 13.53 2.53
N LEU A 53 16.18 13.43 3.47
CA LEU A 53 16.35 12.27 4.34
C LEU A 53 16.24 12.73 5.78
N PHE A 54 15.15 12.33 6.46
CA PHE A 54 14.91 12.66 7.88
C PHE A 54 15.40 11.56 8.80
N ALA A 55 15.46 10.32 8.27
CA ALA A 55 15.96 9.18 8.99
C ALA A 55 17.43 9.35 9.32
N ALA A 56 17.79 9.15 10.59
CA ALA A 56 19.17 9.14 11.04
C ALA A 56 19.51 7.80 11.68
N LYS A 57 20.60 7.17 11.24
CA LYS A 57 21.11 5.90 11.78
C LYS A 57 21.23 5.96 13.31
N GLY A 58 20.70 4.95 14.00
CA GLY A 58 20.71 4.84 15.45
C GLY A 58 19.60 5.62 16.17
N LYS A 59 18.73 6.34 15.47
CA LYS A 59 17.55 7.00 16.07
C LYS A 59 16.32 6.10 15.97
N THR A 60 15.43 6.22 16.94
CA THR A 60 14.11 5.57 16.92
C THR A 60 13.12 6.44 16.17
N CYS A 61 12.18 5.80 15.46
CA CYS A 61 11.07 6.45 14.79
C CYS A 61 9.74 5.88 15.28
N ALA A 62 8.68 6.71 15.18
CA ALA A 62 7.30 6.30 15.43
C ALA A 62 6.66 5.71 14.17
N ALA A 63 5.58 4.91 14.33
CA ALA A 63 4.78 4.49 13.19
C ALA A 63 4.15 5.71 12.49
N GLY A 64 4.18 5.76 11.15
CA GLY A 64 3.71 6.89 10.34
C GLY A 64 4.67 8.07 10.27
N GLU A 65 5.82 8.03 10.93
CA GLU A 65 6.83 9.09 10.85
C GLU A 65 7.45 9.13 9.45
N LEU A 66 7.55 10.33 8.89
CA LEU A 66 8.18 10.56 7.58
C LEU A 66 9.69 10.42 7.70
N LEU A 67 10.25 9.46 6.98
CA LEU A 67 11.68 9.13 7.04
C LEU A 67 12.47 9.62 5.83
N ALA A 68 11.84 9.69 4.66
CA ALA A 68 12.46 10.19 3.45
C ALA A 68 11.43 10.73 2.47
N GLU A 69 11.85 11.68 1.64
CA GLU A 69 11.06 12.20 0.51
C GLU A 69 11.87 12.14 -0.78
N LEU A 70 11.25 11.62 -1.81
CA LEU A 70 11.77 11.65 -3.17
C LEU A 70 11.21 12.85 -3.91
N GLU A 71 11.95 13.35 -4.90
CA GLU A 71 11.50 14.37 -5.84
C GLU A 71 10.14 13.99 -6.43
N ALA A 72 9.15 14.85 -6.24
CA ALA A 72 7.75 14.55 -6.50
C ALA A 72 7.10 15.49 -7.52
N GLU A 73 7.86 16.44 -8.07
CA GLU A 73 7.32 17.46 -8.96
C GLU A 73 6.66 16.88 -10.23
N PRO A 74 7.23 15.89 -10.92
CA PRO A 74 6.58 15.25 -12.08
C PRO A 74 5.25 14.61 -11.71
N GLU A 75 5.18 13.88 -10.58
CA GLU A 75 3.95 13.21 -10.14
C GLU A 75 2.88 14.21 -9.69
N ARG A 76 3.29 15.35 -9.11
CA ARG A 76 2.36 16.44 -8.75
C ARG A 76 1.69 17.01 -9.98
N GLN A 77 2.45 17.30 -11.05
CA GLN A 77 1.92 17.80 -12.31
C GLN A 77 0.99 16.77 -12.98
N VAL A 78 1.34 15.49 -12.93
CA VAL A 78 0.48 14.41 -13.45
C VAL A 78 -0.83 14.33 -12.66
N LEU A 79 -0.79 14.47 -11.33
CA LEU A 79 -1.98 14.49 -10.49
C LEU A 79 -2.86 15.70 -10.82
N GLU A 80 -2.31 16.90 -10.89
CA GLU A 80 -3.03 18.11 -11.25
C GLU A 80 -3.72 17.97 -12.61
N ALA A 81 -3.01 17.51 -13.63
CA ALA A 81 -3.60 17.27 -14.95
C ALA A 81 -4.72 16.21 -14.92
N ALA A 82 -4.63 15.20 -14.07
CA ALA A 82 -5.66 14.17 -13.93
C ALA A 82 -6.89 14.69 -13.15
N GLU A 83 -6.70 15.55 -12.15
CA GLU A 83 -7.78 16.22 -11.41
C GLU A 83 -8.54 17.21 -12.30
N GLU A 84 -7.85 17.97 -13.14
CA GLU A 84 -8.47 18.87 -14.12
C GLU A 84 -9.32 18.10 -15.15
N ARG A 85 -8.85 16.95 -15.64
CA ARG A 85 -9.63 16.07 -16.52
C ARG A 85 -10.87 15.51 -15.84
N LEU A 86 -10.76 15.16 -14.55
CA LEU A 86 -11.92 14.73 -13.77
C LEU A 86 -12.93 15.84 -13.63
N ALA A 87 -12.48 17.04 -13.26
CA ALA A 87 -13.36 18.23 -13.15
C ALA A 87 -14.06 18.56 -14.46
N GLN A 88 -13.35 18.47 -15.59
CA GLN A 88 -13.93 18.65 -16.92
C GLN A 88 -15.02 17.61 -17.23
N ALA A 89 -14.76 16.33 -16.92
CA ALA A 89 -15.71 15.24 -17.16
C ALA A 89 -16.96 15.39 -16.28
N GLU A 90 -16.81 15.78 -15.02
CA GLU A 90 -17.90 16.04 -14.08
C GLU A 90 -18.73 17.26 -14.49
N ALA A 91 -18.11 18.34 -14.93
CA ALA A 91 -18.80 19.52 -15.45
C ALA A 91 -19.63 19.18 -16.71
N SER A 92 -19.06 18.38 -17.63
CA SER A 92 -19.77 17.91 -18.83
C SER A 92 -20.95 17.01 -18.47
N LEU A 93 -20.83 16.16 -17.45
CA LEU A 93 -21.94 15.33 -16.96
C LEU A 93 -23.07 16.21 -16.38
N ALA A 94 -22.70 17.19 -15.57
CA ALA A 94 -23.66 18.13 -14.98
C ALA A 94 -24.42 18.91 -16.06
N ASP A 95 -23.74 19.38 -17.12
CA ASP A 95 -24.36 20.05 -18.26
C ASP A 95 -25.35 19.12 -19.00
N MET A 96 -24.96 17.84 -19.19
CA MET A 96 -25.87 16.86 -19.84
C MET A 96 -27.09 16.48 -18.99
N GLN A 97 -26.98 16.57 -17.67
CA GLN A 97 -28.09 16.27 -16.74
C GLN A 97 -29.09 17.43 -16.61
N THR A 98 -28.65 18.64 -16.89
CA THR A 98 -29.53 19.80 -16.96
C THR A 98 -30.13 19.91 -18.36
N GLY A 99 -31.40 20.32 -18.49
CA GLY A 99 -31.99 20.69 -19.76
C GLY A 99 -31.35 21.97 -20.34
N ARG A 100 -32.06 22.66 -21.24
CA ARG A 100 -31.61 23.96 -21.74
C ARG A 100 -31.52 24.97 -20.60
N ARG A 101 -30.73 26.03 -20.85
CA ARG A 101 -30.48 27.09 -19.84
C ARG A 101 -31.83 27.71 -19.40
N PRO A 102 -31.97 28.05 -18.11
CA PRO A 102 -33.19 28.64 -17.58
C PRO A 102 -33.70 29.87 -18.38
N GLU A 103 -32.79 30.68 -18.90
CA GLU A 103 -33.10 31.87 -19.69
C GLU A 103 -33.72 31.50 -21.04
N GLU A 104 -33.24 30.41 -21.69
CA GLU A 104 -33.83 29.94 -22.96
C GLU A 104 -35.23 29.38 -22.74
N ILE A 105 -35.44 28.65 -21.64
CA ILE A 105 -36.75 28.16 -21.24
C ILE A 105 -37.69 29.33 -20.93
N ALA A 106 -37.25 30.33 -20.19
CA ALA A 106 -38.03 31.53 -19.87
C ALA A 106 -38.47 32.31 -21.13
N MET A 107 -37.59 32.39 -22.14
CA MET A 107 -37.93 32.96 -23.45
C MET A 107 -39.03 32.17 -24.16
N ALA A 108 -38.92 30.82 -24.18
CA ALA A 108 -39.92 29.96 -24.77
C ALA A 108 -41.26 30.05 -24.03
N GLU A 109 -41.27 30.11 -22.72
CA GLU A 109 -42.46 30.34 -21.90
C GLU A 109 -43.12 31.69 -22.17
N ALA A 110 -42.34 32.76 -22.42
CA ALA A 110 -42.89 34.06 -22.81
C ALA A 110 -43.57 33.96 -24.19
N GLN A 111 -42.98 33.20 -25.14
CA GLN A 111 -43.60 32.93 -26.43
C GLN A 111 -44.90 32.12 -26.29
N LEU A 112 -44.91 31.11 -25.42
CA LEU A 112 -46.11 30.32 -25.11
C LEU A 112 -47.23 31.19 -24.51
N ARG A 113 -46.89 32.08 -23.55
CA ARG A 113 -47.87 33.02 -22.99
C ARG A 113 -48.53 33.90 -24.07
N ARG A 114 -47.70 34.40 -25.01
CA ARG A 114 -48.21 35.17 -26.15
C ARG A 114 -49.16 34.35 -27.08
N ALA A 115 -48.71 33.12 -27.42
CA ALA A 115 -49.47 32.20 -28.24
C ALA A 115 -50.81 31.82 -27.59
N ARG A 116 -50.84 31.61 -26.28
CA ARG A 116 -52.05 31.34 -25.50
C ARG A 116 -53.05 32.52 -25.55
N ALA A 117 -52.51 33.74 -25.39
CA ALA A 117 -53.38 34.95 -25.52
C ALA A 117 -54.00 35.12 -26.92
N GLU A 118 -53.23 34.80 -27.98
CA GLU A 118 -53.69 34.82 -29.35
C GLU A 118 -54.74 33.72 -29.62
N ALA A 119 -54.46 32.48 -29.12
CA ALA A 119 -55.44 31.38 -29.24
C ALA A 119 -56.76 31.69 -28.51
N GLU A 120 -56.70 32.30 -27.34
CA GLU A 120 -57.90 32.73 -26.61
C GLU A 120 -58.69 33.80 -27.40
N ASN A 121 -57.98 34.77 -28.00
CA ASN A 121 -58.63 35.76 -28.86
C ASN A 121 -59.35 35.13 -30.09
N CYS A 122 -58.66 34.20 -30.80
CA CYS A 122 -59.25 33.46 -31.93
C CYS A 122 -60.44 32.60 -31.48
N ARG A 123 -60.41 32.00 -30.32
CA ARG A 123 -61.49 31.23 -29.71
C ARG A 123 -62.66 32.10 -29.41
N LEU A 124 -62.51 33.27 -28.83
CA LEU A 124 -63.55 34.22 -28.57
C LEU A 124 -64.20 34.77 -29.87
N GLN A 125 -63.35 34.99 -30.89
CA GLN A 125 -63.89 35.38 -32.24
C GLN A 125 -64.67 34.25 -32.86
N LEU A 126 -64.19 32.99 -32.74
CA LEU A 126 -64.96 31.85 -33.29
C LEU A 126 -66.33 31.74 -32.64
N VAL A 127 -66.42 31.80 -31.32
CA VAL A 127 -67.71 31.78 -30.61
C VAL A 127 -68.66 32.90 -31.09
N ARG A 128 -68.15 34.11 -31.28
CA ARG A 128 -68.92 35.24 -31.80
C ARG A 128 -69.39 35.00 -33.22
N ASN A 129 -68.50 34.52 -34.10
CA ASN A 129 -68.80 34.31 -35.51
C ASN A 129 -69.71 33.10 -35.70
N GLU A 130 -69.66 32.08 -34.88
CA GLU A 130 -70.63 30.96 -34.88
C GLU A 130 -72.04 31.46 -34.54
N ARG A 131 -72.19 32.38 -33.58
CA ARG A 131 -73.48 33.01 -33.25
C ARG A 131 -74.01 33.89 -34.40
N LEU A 132 -73.14 34.75 -34.96
CA LEU A 132 -73.54 35.61 -36.09
C LEU A 132 -73.95 34.80 -37.32
N HIS A 133 -73.28 33.69 -37.58
CA HIS A 133 -73.65 32.79 -38.68
C HIS A 133 -74.98 32.11 -38.39
N ALA A 134 -75.27 31.67 -37.19
CA ALA A 134 -76.54 31.12 -36.79
C ALA A 134 -77.68 32.16 -36.98
N GLU A 135 -77.37 33.43 -36.73
CA GLU A 135 -78.29 34.59 -36.98
C GLU A 135 -78.36 35.01 -38.49
N ARG A 136 -77.64 34.28 -39.38
CA ARG A 136 -77.50 34.58 -40.81
C ARG A 136 -76.79 35.90 -41.14
N ALA A 137 -76.08 36.48 -40.21
CA ALA A 137 -75.35 37.75 -40.34
C ALA A 137 -73.89 37.58 -40.81
N LEU A 138 -73.35 36.32 -40.91
CA LEU A 138 -72.02 36.02 -41.37
C LEU A 138 -72.07 34.96 -42.49
N SER A 139 -71.18 35.08 -43.48
CA SER A 139 -71.01 34.08 -44.53
C SER A 139 -70.37 32.79 -44.03
N ARG A 140 -70.68 31.65 -44.70
CA ARG A 140 -70.02 30.35 -44.38
C ARG A 140 -68.52 30.41 -44.61
N LYS A 141 -68.05 31.11 -45.64
CA LYS A 141 -66.62 31.28 -45.93
C LYS A 141 -65.87 31.94 -44.76
N ASP A 142 -66.48 33.02 -44.23
CA ASP A 142 -65.81 33.74 -43.11
C ASP A 142 -65.86 32.93 -41.82
N LEU A 143 -66.85 32.11 -41.56
CA LEU A 143 -66.92 31.18 -40.47
C LEU A 143 -65.84 30.08 -40.62
N ASP A 144 -65.73 29.48 -41.84
CA ASP A 144 -64.73 28.44 -42.09
C ASP A 144 -63.30 28.99 -41.94
N GLN A 145 -63.03 30.26 -42.34
CA GLN A 145 -61.81 30.96 -42.12
C GLN A 145 -61.52 31.13 -40.59
N THR A 146 -62.48 31.61 -39.84
CA THR A 146 -62.30 31.79 -38.37
C THR A 146 -62.08 30.48 -37.67
N ARG A 147 -62.72 29.38 -38.14
CA ARG A 147 -62.41 28.02 -37.62
C ARG A 147 -60.99 27.56 -37.93
N ALA A 148 -60.53 27.87 -39.14
CA ALA A 148 -59.15 27.57 -39.51
C ALA A 148 -58.11 28.33 -38.65
N ASP A 149 -58.34 29.62 -38.39
CA ASP A 149 -57.52 30.49 -37.59
C ASP A 149 -57.46 30.01 -36.11
N ALA A 150 -58.60 29.63 -35.54
CA ALA A 150 -58.71 29.09 -34.20
C ALA A 150 -57.88 27.79 -34.06
N ARG A 151 -58.03 26.85 -35.01
CA ARG A 151 -57.25 25.60 -35.02
C ARG A 151 -55.77 25.87 -35.19
N ALA A 152 -55.38 26.81 -36.06
CA ALA A 152 -53.94 27.13 -36.26
C ALA A 152 -53.32 27.73 -35.01
N SER A 153 -54.03 28.61 -34.28
CA SER A 153 -53.57 29.20 -33.04
C SER A 153 -53.47 28.17 -31.91
N GLU A 154 -54.38 27.23 -31.75
CA GLU A 154 -54.35 26.12 -30.83
C GLU A 154 -53.13 25.16 -31.12
N ALA A 155 -52.94 24.83 -32.42
CA ALA A 155 -51.82 24.03 -32.86
C ALA A 155 -50.47 24.70 -32.50
N ARG A 156 -50.40 26.03 -32.62
CA ARG A 156 -49.18 26.78 -32.22
C ARG A 156 -48.94 26.73 -30.73
N VAL A 157 -49.92 26.78 -29.88
CA VAL A 157 -49.80 26.59 -28.44
C VAL A 157 -49.24 25.19 -28.14
N ALA A 158 -49.86 24.15 -28.73
CA ALA A 158 -49.43 22.77 -28.53
C ALA A 158 -47.95 22.51 -29.01
N GLU A 159 -47.55 23.16 -30.11
CA GLU A 159 -46.17 23.11 -30.60
C GLU A 159 -45.19 23.68 -29.57
N LEU A 160 -45.45 24.87 -29.03
CA LEU A 160 -44.59 25.53 -28.06
C LEU A 160 -44.55 24.78 -26.73
N GLU A 161 -45.66 24.21 -26.28
CA GLU A 161 -45.68 23.34 -25.08
C GLU A 161 -44.79 22.14 -25.26
N ARG A 162 -44.89 21.41 -26.37
CA ARG A 162 -44.01 20.26 -26.69
C ARG A 162 -42.54 20.65 -26.81
N GLN A 163 -42.27 21.85 -27.34
CA GLN A 163 -40.91 22.35 -27.45
C GLN A 163 -40.29 22.60 -26.07
N ILE A 164 -41.04 23.19 -25.14
CA ILE A 164 -40.61 23.42 -23.76
C ILE A 164 -40.39 22.09 -23.05
N ASP A 165 -41.30 21.12 -23.19
CA ASP A 165 -41.16 19.79 -22.63
C ASP A 165 -39.86 19.13 -23.08
N VAL A 166 -39.58 19.17 -24.41
CA VAL A 166 -38.31 18.59 -24.95
C VAL A 166 -37.09 19.33 -24.44
N TRP A 167 -37.15 20.64 -24.27
CA TRP A 167 -36.02 21.45 -23.80
C TRP A 167 -35.73 21.28 -22.30
N SER A 168 -36.72 20.90 -21.52
CA SER A 168 -36.57 20.57 -20.10
C SER A 168 -36.02 19.17 -19.85
N LEU A 169 -36.01 18.29 -20.87
CA LEU A 169 -35.49 16.96 -20.73
C LEU A 169 -33.96 16.97 -20.70
N PRO A 170 -33.35 16.16 -19.83
CA PRO A 170 -31.89 15.90 -19.87
C PRO A 170 -31.51 15.23 -21.20
N GLU A 171 -30.21 15.19 -21.47
CA GLU A 171 -29.69 14.48 -22.63
C GLU A 171 -30.14 13.00 -22.66
N ARG A 172 -30.06 12.36 -23.84
CA ARG A 172 -30.46 10.97 -23.99
C ARG A 172 -29.74 10.07 -23.00
N LYS A 173 -30.49 9.21 -22.33
CA LYS A 173 -29.98 8.32 -21.27
C LYS A 173 -28.63 7.64 -21.62
N LYS A 174 -28.49 7.16 -22.86
CA LYS A 174 -27.24 6.51 -23.29
C LYS A 174 -26.04 7.46 -23.36
N ARG A 175 -26.24 8.73 -23.62
CA ARG A 175 -25.17 9.74 -23.61
C ARG A 175 -24.73 10.06 -22.18
N ILE A 176 -25.71 10.16 -21.27
CA ILE A 176 -25.44 10.33 -19.83
C ILE A 176 -24.67 9.13 -19.29
N GLU A 177 -25.11 7.90 -19.58
CA GLU A 177 -24.42 6.66 -19.18
C GLU A 177 -22.97 6.62 -19.70
N ALA A 178 -22.73 7.05 -20.95
CA ALA A 178 -21.39 7.13 -21.53
C ALA A 178 -20.53 8.19 -20.82
N GLN A 179 -21.10 9.37 -20.52
CA GLN A 179 -20.38 10.41 -19.79
C GLN A 179 -20.09 10.01 -18.33
N GLU A 180 -21.01 9.31 -17.67
CA GLU A 180 -20.76 8.73 -16.35
C GLU A 180 -19.59 7.73 -16.38
N ALA A 181 -19.47 6.95 -17.45
CA ALA A 181 -18.32 6.06 -17.63
C ALA A 181 -17.01 6.86 -17.78
N ALA A 182 -17.02 7.97 -18.54
CA ALA A 182 -15.87 8.87 -18.67
C ALA A 182 -15.47 9.51 -17.33
N VAL A 183 -16.44 9.90 -16.49
CA VAL A 183 -16.17 10.40 -15.13
C VAL A 183 -15.52 9.31 -14.27
N ARG A 184 -16.01 8.05 -14.33
CA ARG A 184 -15.39 6.95 -13.59
C ARG A 184 -13.96 6.69 -14.03
N GLU A 185 -13.68 6.73 -15.33
CA GLU A 185 -12.33 6.59 -15.88
C GLU A 185 -11.39 7.71 -15.40
N ALA A 186 -11.81 8.97 -15.52
CA ALA A 186 -11.03 10.12 -15.08
C ALA A 186 -10.76 10.06 -13.57
N ARG A 187 -11.75 9.66 -12.77
CA ARG A 187 -11.60 9.47 -11.31
C ARG A 187 -10.60 8.37 -10.97
N ALA A 188 -10.62 7.26 -11.69
CA ALA A 188 -9.63 6.19 -11.51
C ALA A 188 -8.22 6.66 -11.89
N SER A 189 -8.09 7.46 -12.94
CA SER A 189 -6.81 8.07 -13.35
C SER A 189 -6.26 9.02 -12.28
N ALA A 190 -7.10 9.92 -11.74
CA ALA A 190 -6.71 10.84 -10.67
C ALA A 190 -6.33 10.07 -9.38
N ALA A 191 -7.07 9.01 -9.04
CA ALA A 191 -6.75 8.16 -7.89
C ALA A 191 -5.39 7.48 -8.05
N ARG A 192 -5.07 6.99 -9.25
CA ARG A 192 -3.76 6.41 -9.56
C ARG A 192 -2.64 7.43 -9.43
N ALA A 193 -2.80 8.62 -10.00
CA ALA A 193 -1.80 9.68 -9.93
C ALA A 193 -1.56 10.13 -8.46
N ARG A 194 -2.62 10.19 -7.66
CA ARG A 194 -2.52 10.50 -6.22
C ARG A 194 -1.76 9.42 -5.46
N TRP A 195 -2.00 8.15 -5.77
CA TRP A 195 -1.25 7.04 -5.19
C TRP A 195 0.23 7.11 -5.58
N ASP A 196 0.54 7.38 -6.86
CA ASP A 196 1.92 7.51 -7.36
C ASP A 196 2.67 8.64 -6.62
N LEU A 197 2.02 9.77 -6.42
CA LEU A 197 2.56 10.89 -5.64
C LEU A 197 2.80 10.50 -4.18
N ALA A 198 1.87 9.77 -3.57
CA ALA A 198 2.02 9.33 -2.19
C ALA A 198 3.22 8.38 -2.00
N GLN A 199 3.58 7.59 -3.03
CA GLN A 199 4.75 6.71 -2.97
C GLN A 199 6.10 7.46 -2.90
N LYS A 200 6.12 8.78 -3.15
CA LYS A 200 7.31 9.60 -3.00
C LYS A 200 7.65 9.93 -1.54
N ARG A 201 6.74 9.67 -0.64
CA ARG A 201 6.92 9.85 0.81
C ARG A 201 7.11 8.49 1.45
N LEU A 202 8.26 8.26 2.06
CA LEU A 202 8.58 7.03 2.76
C LEU A 202 8.31 7.23 4.25
N GLU A 203 7.22 6.65 4.72
CA GLU A 203 6.80 6.70 6.12
C GLU A 203 7.06 5.36 6.81
N ALA A 204 7.40 5.39 8.10
CA ALA A 204 7.66 4.19 8.87
C ALA A 204 6.37 3.35 9.03
N PRO A 205 6.34 2.08 8.59
CA PRO A 205 5.15 1.23 8.73
C PRO A 205 4.88 0.82 10.18
N ALA A 206 5.90 0.86 11.03
CA ALA A 206 5.85 0.56 12.45
C ALA A 206 6.92 1.38 13.19
N ALA A 207 6.76 1.55 14.49
CA ALA A 207 7.81 2.11 15.31
C ALA A 207 9.04 1.20 15.28
N GLY A 208 10.25 1.76 15.34
CA GLY A 208 11.49 0.98 15.28
C GLY A 208 12.75 1.83 15.38
N LEU A 209 13.87 1.15 15.38
CA LEU A 209 15.19 1.77 15.28
C LEU A 209 15.60 1.88 13.81
N VAL A 210 15.99 3.05 13.37
CA VAL A 210 16.65 3.23 12.06
C VAL A 210 18.02 2.56 12.13
N TYR A 211 18.10 1.36 11.55
CA TYR A 211 19.32 0.56 11.59
C TYR A 211 20.36 1.09 10.60
N ASP A 212 19.93 1.36 9.37
CA ASP A 212 20.79 1.96 8.35
C ASP A 212 19.99 2.81 7.35
N THR A 213 20.71 3.68 6.64
CA THR A 213 20.22 4.46 5.50
C THR A 213 21.10 4.12 4.29
N LEU A 214 20.47 3.57 3.24
CA LEU A 214 21.17 2.97 2.10
C LEU A 214 21.43 3.97 0.96
N PHE A 215 20.80 5.15 1.01
CA PHE A 215 20.98 6.24 0.07
C PHE A 215 21.23 7.55 0.80
N ARG A 216 21.88 8.49 0.11
CA ARG A 216 22.16 9.84 0.60
C ARG A 216 21.30 10.86 -0.13
N GLN A 217 21.05 11.98 0.51
CA GLN A 217 20.37 13.12 -0.11
C GLN A 217 21.06 13.53 -1.42
N GLY A 218 20.27 13.71 -2.48
CA GLY A 218 20.73 14.02 -3.82
C GLY A 218 20.96 12.80 -4.73
N GLU A 219 21.03 11.57 -4.20
CA GLU A 219 21.19 10.36 -4.99
C GLU A 219 19.89 9.94 -5.69
N TRP A 220 20.03 9.27 -6.81
CA TRP A 220 18.91 8.68 -7.53
C TRP A 220 18.54 7.31 -6.94
N VAL A 221 17.29 7.17 -6.54
CA VAL A 221 16.73 5.93 -5.98
C VAL A 221 15.91 5.22 -7.06
N PRO A 222 16.31 4.01 -7.47
CA PRO A 222 15.51 3.18 -8.37
C PRO A 222 14.23 2.70 -7.69
N GLN A 223 13.23 2.38 -8.50
CA GLN A 223 11.97 1.78 -8.01
C GLN A 223 12.26 0.47 -7.27
N GLY A 224 11.65 0.29 -6.09
CA GLY A 224 11.80 -0.92 -5.27
C GLY A 224 13.13 -1.02 -4.51
N SER A 225 14.05 -0.07 -4.68
CA SER A 225 15.29 -0.05 -3.92
C SER A 225 15.06 0.46 -2.50
N PRO A 226 15.51 -0.26 -1.46
CA PRO A 226 15.32 0.17 -0.08
C PRO A 226 16.16 1.41 0.23
N VAL A 227 15.55 2.42 0.83
CA VAL A 227 16.19 3.67 1.25
C VAL A 227 16.56 3.63 2.72
N VAL A 228 15.69 3.08 3.55
CA VAL A 228 15.86 3.00 5.00
C VAL A 228 15.63 1.56 5.45
N GLN A 229 16.48 1.11 6.35
CA GLN A 229 16.39 -0.19 7.02
C GLN A 229 15.98 0.03 8.47
N LEU A 230 14.82 -0.49 8.86
CA LEU A 230 14.28 -0.40 10.21
C LEU A 230 14.41 -1.72 10.94
N LEU A 231 14.74 -1.65 12.23
CA LEU A 231 14.65 -2.77 13.16
C LEU A 231 13.46 -2.51 14.09
N PRO A 232 12.34 -3.24 13.92
CA PRO A 232 11.19 -3.12 14.80
C PRO A 232 11.52 -3.56 16.24
N PRO A 233 10.79 -3.09 17.27
CA PRO A 233 10.95 -3.58 18.63
C PRO A 233 10.73 -5.11 18.69
N GLY A 234 11.65 -5.82 19.29
CA GLY A 234 11.62 -7.30 19.32
C GLY A 234 11.96 -7.98 17.99
N GLY A 235 12.37 -7.23 16.98
CA GLY A 235 12.77 -7.71 15.66
C GLY A 235 14.17 -8.35 15.64
N VAL A 236 14.55 -9.04 16.71
CA VAL A 236 15.79 -9.82 16.74
C VAL A 236 15.47 -11.29 16.97
N LYS A 237 16.29 -12.14 16.38
CA LYS A 237 16.26 -13.58 16.56
C LYS A 237 17.68 -14.09 16.82
N ILE A 238 17.78 -15.25 17.38
CA ILE A 238 19.04 -15.93 17.65
C ILE A 238 19.19 -17.00 16.60
N ARG A 239 20.19 -16.89 15.76
CA ARG A 239 20.56 -17.91 14.80
C ARG A 239 21.72 -18.71 15.37
N PHE A 240 21.56 -20.03 15.44
CA PHE A 240 22.58 -20.93 15.95
C PHE A 240 22.63 -22.21 15.12
N PHE A 241 23.74 -22.92 15.25
CA PHE A 241 24.05 -24.05 14.40
C PHE A 241 24.19 -25.34 15.22
N LEU A 242 23.46 -26.37 14.83
CA LEU A 242 23.39 -27.65 15.49
C LEU A 242 24.02 -28.73 14.63
N PRO A 243 24.87 -29.61 15.19
CA PRO A 243 25.31 -30.80 14.49
C PRO A 243 24.13 -31.77 14.26
N GLU A 244 24.17 -32.56 13.19
CA GLU A 244 23.11 -33.50 12.79
C GLU A 244 22.59 -34.37 13.93
N ARG A 245 23.48 -34.87 14.77
CA ARG A 245 23.15 -35.74 15.92
C ARG A 245 22.25 -35.07 16.98
N GLU A 246 22.24 -33.75 17.06
CA GLU A 246 21.46 -32.98 18.02
C GLU A 246 20.13 -32.49 17.44
N MET A 247 19.95 -32.55 16.12
CA MET A 247 18.72 -32.11 15.45
C MET A 247 17.45 -32.79 15.97
N ALA A 248 17.51 -34.09 16.29
CA ALA A 248 16.36 -34.84 16.79
C ALA A 248 15.82 -34.29 18.13
N LYS A 249 16.65 -33.56 18.88
CA LYS A 249 16.30 -32.98 20.18
C LYS A 249 15.69 -31.59 20.07
N VAL A 250 15.80 -30.94 18.90
CA VAL A 250 15.33 -29.57 18.71
C VAL A 250 14.13 -29.53 17.78
N ARG A 251 13.03 -28.99 18.28
CA ARG A 251 11.78 -28.82 17.52
C ARG A 251 11.26 -27.40 17.68
N PRO A 252 10.53 -26.86 16.72
CA PRO A 252 9.81 -25.60 16.92
C PRO A 252 8.94 -25.69 18.18
N GLY A 253 9.01 -24.67 19.02
CA GLY A 253 8.39 -24.61 20.34
C GLY A 253 9.30 -25.03 21.52
N ALA A 254 10.45 -25.66 21.26
CA ALA A 254 11.40 -26.01 22.32
C ALA A 254 12.03 -24.75 22.95
N ALA A 255 12.28 -24.80 24.27
CA ALA A 255 13.02 -23.78 24.97
C ALA A 255 14.51 -24.02 24.88
N VAL A 256 15.28 -22.96 24.74
CA VAL A 256 16.75 -22.97 24.77
C VAL A 256 17.24 -21.91 25.72
N ALA A 257 18.30 -22.21 26.46
CA ALA A 257 19.03 -21.25 27.28
C ALA A 257 20.10 -20.58 26.42
N VAL A 258 20.14 -19.27 26.42
CA VAL A 258 21.05 -18.47 25.61
C VAL A 258 21.91 -17.61 26.53
N GLN A 259 23.21 -17.67 26.32
CA GLN A 259 24.18 -16.79 26.92
C GLN A 259 24.71 -15.84 25.87
N ALA A 260 24.52 -14.55 26.06
CA ALA A 260 25.07 -13.52 25.19
C ALA A 260 26.22 -12.79 25.89
N ASP A 261 27.25 -12.46 25.15
CA ASP A 261 28.34 -11.66 25.66
C ASP A 261 27.85 -10.27 26.09
N GLY A 262 28.21 -9.85 27.30
CA GLY A 262 27.75 -8.57 27.86
C GLY A 262 26.41 -8.62 28.62
N LEU A 263 25.80 -9.79 28.75
CA LEU A 263 24.68 -10.02 29.68
C LEU A 263 25.13 -10.96 30.79
N ASP A 264 24.93 -10.53 32.05
CA ASP A 264 25.38 -11.26 33.25
C ASP A 264 24.64 -12.59 33.49
N ALA A 265 23.41 -12.72 32.94
CA ALA A 265 22.60 -13.91 33.10
C ALA A 265 22.17 -14.51 31.75
N SER A 266 22.11 -15.85 31.72
CA SER A 266 21.46 -16.54 30.59
C SER A 266 19.96 -16.25 30.57
N PHE A 267 19.38 -16.21 29.39
CA PHE A 267 17.95 -16.02 29.18
C PHE A 267 17.36 -17.15 28.33
N ARG A 268 16.06 -17.30 28.40
CA ARG A 268 15.32 -18.25 27.59
C ARG A 268 14.93 -17.67 26.24
N ALA A 269 15.05 -18.50 25.19
CA ALA A 269 14.49 -18.22 23.88
C ALA A 269 13.70 -19.44 23.39
N THR A 270 12.69 -19.21 22.56
CA THR A 270 11.86 -20.29 22.00
C THR A 270 12.28 -20.54 20.56
N VAL A 271 12.57 -21.78 20.21
CA VAL A 271 12.88 -22.19 18.84
C VAL A 271 11.66 -21.97 17.96
N VAL A 272 11.83 -21.21 16.88
CA VAL A 272 10.76 -20.90 15.92
C VAL A 272 10.95 -21.62 14.59
N TYR A 273 12.19 -21.95 14.25
CA TYR A 273 12.54 -22.59 12.99
C TYR A 273 13.77 -23.49 13.13
N VAL A 274 13.76 -24.60 12.39
CA VAL A 274 14.90 -25.50 12.21
C VAL A 274 15.03 -25.80 10.72
N ALA A 275 16.19 -25.54 10.14
CA ALA A 275 16.45 -25.79 8.72
C ALA A 275 16.36 -27.29 8.41
N GLN A 276 15.74 -27.61 7.27
CA GLN A 276 15.63 -28.97 6.77
C GLN A 276 16.86 -29.40 5.96
N GLU A 277 17.64 -28.43 5.50
CA GLU A 277 18.87 -28.65 4.74
C GLU A 277 20.08 -28.23 5.58
N ALA A 278 21.17 -28.98 5.45
CA ALA A 278 22.41 -28.64 6.12
C ALA A 278 23.07 -27.44 5.43
N GLU A 279 23.55 -26.47 6.22
CA GLU A 279 24.41 -25.42 5.72
C GLU A 279 25.88 -25.90 5.68
N TYR A 280 26.49 -25.71 4.52
CA TYR A 280 27.92 -26.01 4.37
C TYR A 280 28.75 -24.81 4.83
N THR A 281 29.58 -25.01 5.84
CA THR A 281 30.70 -24.10 6.05
C THR A 281 31.85 -24.55 5.12
N PRO A 282 32.23 -23.76 4.09
CA PRO A 282 33.40 -24.12 3.27
C PRO A 282 34.69 -24.05 4.08
N PRO A 283 35.70 -24.94 3.85
CA PRO A 283 36.11 -25.51 2.60
C PRO A 283 35.95 -27.03 2.47
N VAL A 284 35.74 -27.41 1.26
CA VAL A 284 35.42 -28.74 0.74
C VAL A 284 36.63 -29.67 0.80
N ILE A 285 36.60 -30.71 1.62
CA ILE A 285 37.26 -31.99 1.32
C ILE A 285 36.37 -33.09 1.88
N TYR A 286 35.94 -34.03 1.01
CA TYR A 286 35.12 -35.20 1.38
C TYR A 286 35.95 -36.21 2.16
N SER A 287 35.97 -36.13 3.49
CA SER A 287 36.47 -37.18 4.38
C SER A 287 35.40 -37.50 5.43
N ASN A 288 35.51 -38.70 6.08
CA ASN A 288 34.56 -39.07 7.14
C ASN A 288 34.56 -38.10 8.34
N GLU A 289 35.65 -37.37 8.55
CA GLU A 289 35.76 -36.30 9.55
C GLU A 289 34.97 -35.03 9.17
N THR A 290 34.66 -34.83 7.86
CA THR A 290 33.88 -33.67 7.36
C THR A 290 32.38 -33.86 7.58
N ARG A 291 31.85 -35.10 7.70
CA ARG A 291 30.47 -35.38 8.09
C ARG A 291 30.14 -34.87 9.50
N ALA A 292 31.12 -34.81 10.38
CA ALA A 292 30.95 -34.25 11.73
C ALA A 292 30.79 -32.70 11.71
N LYS A 293 30.94 -32.04 10.54
CA LYS A 293 30.83 -30.58 10.35
C LYS A 293 29.55 -30.15 9.63
N LEU A 294 28.65 -31.09 9.28
CA LEU A 294 27.32 -30.70 8.81
C LEU A 294 26.56 -30.09 9.98
N SER A 295 26.21 -28.84 9.81
CA SER A 295 25.45 -28.08 10.80
C SER A 295 24.12 -27.65 10.23
N PHE A 296 23.08 -27.75 11.03
CA PHE A 296 21.74 -27.30 10.68
C PHE A 296 21.46 -26.00 11.43
N MET A 297 21.00 -25.03 10.70
CA MET A 297 20.63 -23.74 11.25
C MET A 297 19.30 -23.86 12.01
N ALA A 298 19.24 -23.29 13.21
CA ALA A 298 18.03 -23.10 13.96
C ALA A 298 17.87 -21.64 14.37
N GLU A 299 16.62 -21.18 14.46
CA GLU A 299 16.29 -19.83 14.89
C GLU A 299 15.44 -19.90 16.16
N ALA A 300 15.80 -19.07 17.16
CA ALA A 300 15.03 -18.92 18.37
C ALA A 300 14.69 -17.44 18.63
N ARG A 301 13.51 -17.19 19.19
CA ARG A 301 13.09 -15.83 19.58
C ARG A 301 13.16 -15.64 21.08
N PRO A 302 13.89 -14.60 21.55
CA PRO A 302 13.87 -14.17 22.94
C PRO A 302 12.55 -13.44 23.27
N SER A 303 12.31 -13.20 24.55
CA SER A 303 11.23 -12.30 24.98
C SER A 303 11.50 -10.87 24.49
N ALA A 304 10.42 -10.06 24.36
CA ALA A 304 10.53 -8.66 23.89
C ALA A 304 11.47 -7.81 24.78
N GLU A 305 11.46 -8.05 26.08
CA GLU A 305 12.33 -7.35 27.04
C GLU A 305 13.81 -7.65 26.82
N VAL A 306 14.15 -8.91 26.55
CA VAL A 306 15.50 -9.34 26.27
C VAL A 306 15.93 -8.87 24.86
N ALA A 307 15.03 -9.00 23.89
CA ALA A 307 15.26 -8.56 22.52
C ALA A 307 15.68 -7.08 22.44
N ALA A 308 15.12 -6.21 23.29
CA ALA A 308 15.47 -4.80 23.34
C ALA A 308 16.92 -4.52 23.82
N ARG A 309 17.58 -5.50 24.45
CA ARG A 309 18.95 -5.40 24.99
C ARG A 309 19.98 -6.07 24.09
N LEU A 310 19.53 -6.81 23.08
CA LEU A 310 20.40 -7.53 22.16
C LEU A 310 20.71 -6.68 20.92
N HIS A 311 21.92 -6.86 20.41
CA HIS A 311 22.37 -6.15 19.22
C HIS A 311 22.62 -7.14 18.07
N PRO A 312 22.11 -6.87 16.84
CA PRO A 312 22.43 -7.70 15.67
C PRO A 312 23.95 -7.83 15.49
N GLY A 313 24.41 -9.05 15.22
CA GLY A 313 25.82 -9.39 15.12
C GLY A 313 26.48 -9.82 16.45
N GLN A 314 25.81 -9.72 17.58
CA GLN A 314 26.33 -10.13 18.89
C GLN A 314 26.44 -11.66 18.94
N PRO A 315 27.61 -12.21 19.30
CA PRO A 315 27.82 -13.66 19.45
C PRO A 315 27.03 -14.17 20.66
N VAL A 316 26.53 -15.40 20.55
CA VAL A 316 25.78 -16.07 21.62
C VAL A 316 26.17 -17.56 21.70
N ALA A 317 26.08 -18.12 22.90
CA ALA A 317 26.17 -19.55 23.14
C ALA A 317 24.78 -20.07 23.53
N VAL A 318 24.31 -21.11 22.85
CA VAL A 318 22.96 -21.68 23.04
C VAL A 318 23.09 -23.06 23.65
N ARG A 319 22.34 -23.36 24.68
CA ARG A 319 22.20 -24.67 25.29
C ARG A 319 20.78 -25.18 25.18
N LEU A 320 20.60 -26.45 24.85
CA LEU A 320 19.28 -27.09 24.86
C LEU A 320 18.84 -27.27 26.33
N GLU A 321 17.63 -26.88 26.62
CA GLU A 321 16.99 -27.24 27.88
C GLU A 321 16.36 -28.66 27.73
N PRO A 322 16.51 -29.54 28.74
CA PRO A 322 16.03 -30.91 28.73
C PRO A 322 14.49 -31.01 28.67
#